data_5f1a9c2313ec36c943992ea4a37c65bd
#
_entry.id   5f1a9c2313ec36c943992ea4a37c65bd
#
_cell.length_a   1.000
_cell.length_b   1.000
_cell.length_c   1.000
_cell.angle_alpha   90.00
_cell.angle_beta   90.00
_cell.angle_gamma   90.00
#
_symmetry.space_group_name_H-M   'P 1'
#
loop_
_entity.id
_entity.type
_entity.pdbx_description
1 polymer ?
#
loop_
_entity_poly.entity_id
_entity_poly.type
_entity_poly.pdbx_seq_one_letter_code
_entity_poly.pdbx_strand_id
1 'polypeptide(L)'
;DYCSIWKLNLNVKKCKVIIFSRGKVRNIPDFFIGCEKLEVVTDFLYLGLKLNYNNKMFVAQKDLCERASRAMFALLKKSNELMLPVDLVVDLFDKTVLPILTYGCEVWGHEMVEAVTKLQLKFYKFVLKLRLSTPSVMVFGELGKFPVTVSIKARMLSFWMKLCSPLNSNKLSFVVYKCLLNLYFTDRHKNRFLS
;
A
#
# COMPACT_ATOMS: atom_id res chain seq x y z
N ASP A 1 5.74 25.10 21.78
CA ASP A 1 5.19 24.38 20.61
C ASP A 1 6.26 24.03 19.60
N TYR A 2 6.25 22.77 19.10
CA TYR A 2 7.26 22.27 18.16
C TYR A 2 7.43 23.18 16.93
N CYS A 3 6.32 23.58 16.31
CA CYS A 3 6.32 24.42 15.13
C CYS A 3 6.97 25.80 15.39
N SER A 4 6.76 26.38 16.56
CA SER A 4 7.37 27.68 16.93
C SER A 4 8.87 27.55 17.10
N ILE A 5 9.36 26.47 17.73
CA ILE A 5 10.79 26.18 17.92
C ILE A 5 11.49 26.04 16.56
N TRP A 6 10.87 25.33 15.62
CA TRP A 6 11.44 25.06 14.30
C TRP A 6 11.05 26.09 13.24
N LYS A 7 10.36 27.19 13.61
CA LYS A 7 9.89 28.25 12.69
C LYS A 7 9.09 27.69 11.51
N LEU A 8 8.25 26.67 11.76
CA LEU A 8 7.41 26.03 10.75
C LEU A 8 6.03 26.67 10.72
N ASN A 9 5.55 27.04 9.53
CA ASN A 9 4.19 27.51 9.33
C ASN A 9 3.31 26.33 8.87
N LEU A 10 2.26 26.04 9.65
CA LEU A 10 1.27 25.02 9.29
C LEU A 10 0.29 25.58 8.26
N ASN A 11 0.10 24.87 7.15
CA ASN A 11 -0.96 25.17 6.21
C ASN A 11 -2.26 24.49 6.68
N VAL A 12 -3.05 25.20 7.50
CA VAL A 12 -4.27 24.67 8.10
C VAL A 12 -5.29 24.20 7.04
N LYS A 13 -5.37 24.88 5.89
CA LYS A 13 -6.24 24.48 4.76
C LYS A 13 -5.93 23.09 4.20
N LYS A 14 -4.70 22.63 4.34
CA LYS A 14 -4.27 21.28 3.93
C LYS A 14 -4.32 20.26 5.06
N CYS A 15 -4.52 20.71 6.29
CA CYS A 15 -4.64 19.83 7.45
C CYS A 15 -6.05 19.22 7.49
N LYS A 16 -6.12 17.92 7.67
CA LYS A 16 -7.37 17.17 7.77
C LYS A 16 -7.27 16.20 8.94
N VAL A 17 -8.41 15.83 9.50
CA VAL A 17 -8.50 14.83 10.56
C VAL A 17 -9.16 13.58 9.99
N ILE A 18 -8.57 12.41 10.21
CA ILE A 18 -9.19 11.12 9.93
C ILE A 18 -9.32 10.34 11.24
N ILE A 19 -10.53 9.87 11.53
CA ILE A 19 -10.81 9.09 12.74
C ILE A 19 -10.97 7.62 12.34
N PHE A 20 -10.01 6.79 12.72
CA PHE A 20 -10.09 5.36 12.47
C PHE A 20 -11.06 4.68 13.44
N SER A 21 -12.10 4.03 12.90
CA SER A 21 -13.10 3.34 13.69
C SER A 21 -13.64 2.11 12.93
N ARG A 22 -13.94 1.03 13.66
CA ARG A 22 -14.62 -0.17 13.11
C ARG A 22 -16.12 0.02 12.88
N GLY A 23 -16.71 1.11 13.35
CA GLY A 23 -18.13 1.42 13.23
C GLY A 23 -18.37 2.90 12.96
N LYS A 24 -19.65 3.29 12.82
CA LYS A 24 -20.02 4.69 12.69
C LYS A 24 -19.72 5.43 14.02
N VAL A 25 -18.85 6.43 13.96
CA VAL A 25 -18.64 7.35 15.09
C VAL A 25 -19.85 8.26 15.16
N ARG A 26 -20.63 8.19 16.27
CA ARG A 26 -21.87 8.95 16.43
C ARG A 26 -21.64 10.40 16.82
N ASN A 27 -20.64 10.67 17.67
CA ASN A 27 -20.30 12.00 18.12
C ASN A 27 -18.85 12.30 17.76
N ILE A 28 -18.66 13.04 16.67
CA ILE A 28 -17.34 13.48 16.23
C ILE A 28 -17.08 14.84 16.90
N PRO A 29 -16.05 14.95 17.77
CA PRO A 29 -15.68 16.24 18.34
C PRO A 29 -15.14 17.17 17.26
N ASP A 30 -15.27 18.47 17.48
CA ASP A 30 -14.63 19.46 16.64
C ASP A 30 -13.14 19.54 16.96
N PHE A 31 -12.31 19.54 15.92
CA PHE A 31 -10.87 19.69 16.03
C PHE A 31 -10.44 21.06 15.53
N PHE A 32 -9.52 21.70 16.25
CA PHE A 32 -9.05 23.05 15.93
C PHE A 32 -7.52 23.09 15.92
N ILE A 33 -6.96 23.92 15.03
CA ILE A 33 -5.58 24.40 15.11
C ILE A 33 -5.64 25.92 15.29
N GLY A 34 -5.29 26.40 16.49
CA GLY A 34 -5.55 27.78 16.85
C GLY A 34 -7.06 28.08 16.86
N CYS A 35 -7.49 29.04 16.04
CA CYS A 35 -8.91 29.41 15.89
C CYS A 35 -9.57 28.74 14.67
N GLU A 36 -8.82 28.02 13.82
CA GLU A 36 -9.36 27.41 12.61
C GLU A 36 -9.82 25.97 12.87
N LYS A 37 -11.07 25.69 12.48
CA LYS A 37 -11.66 24.35 12.57
C LYS A 37 -11.13 23.45 11.46
N LEU A 38 -10.72 22.23 11.83
CA LEU A 38 -10.26 21.22 10.89
C LEU A 38 -11.42 20.40 10.33
N GLU A 39 -11.34 20.09 9.04
CA GLU A 39 -12.28 19.19 8.39
C GLU A 39 -11.98 17.72 8.75
N VAL A 40 -13.01 17.00 9.18
CA VAL A 40 -12.95 15.56 9.39
C VAL A 40 -13.31 14.87 8.09
N VAL A 41 -12.41 14.02 7.60
CA VAL A 41 -12.55 13.33 6.31
C VAL A 41 -12.61 11.81 6.50
N THR A 42 -13.29 11.14 5.58
CA THR A 42 -13.36 9.67 5.55
C THR A 42 -12.17 9.03 4.85
N ASP A 43 -11.58 9.75 3.91
CA ASP A 43 -10.43 9.30 3.11
C ASP A 43 -9.36 10.39 3.10
N PHE A 44 -8.11 9.98 3.22
CA PHE A 44 -6.98 10.90 3.18
C PHE A 44 -5.79 10.29 2.42
N LEU A 45 -5.19 11.07 1.54
CA LEU A 45 -3.98 10.67 0.84
C LEU A 45 -2.75 11.02 1.69
N TYR A 46 -2.20 10.04 2.40
CA TYR A 46 -1.02 10.20 3.23
C TYR A 46 0.22 9.62 2.56
N LEU A 47 1.21 10.46 2.25
CA LEU A 47 2.45 10.07 1.58
C LEU A 47 2.22 9.19 0.34
N GLY A 48 1.19 9.49 -0.45
CA GLY A 48 0.87 8.72 -1.66
C GLY A 48 0.04 7.45 -1.45
N LEU A 49 -0.28 7.09 -0.22
CA LEU A 49 -1.17 5.97 0.12
C LEU A 49 -2.53 6.50 0.58
N LYS A 50 -3.61 6.03 -0.03
CA LYS A 50 -4.97 6.44 0.34
C LYS A 50 -5.43 5.67 1.57
N LEU A 51 -5.56 6.37 2.70
CA LEU A 51 -6.07 5.83 3.95
C LEU A 51 -7.60 6.05 4.01
N ASN A 52 -8.31 5.10 4.59
CA ASN A 52 -9.76 5.17 4.80
C ASN A 52 -10.08 5.00 6.28
N TYR A 53 -11.14 5.66 6.77
CA TYR A 53 -11.55 5.68 8.18
C TYR A 53 -11.76 4.28 8.79
N ASN A 54 -12.16 3.29 8.01
CA ASN A 54 -12.40 1.92 8.46
C ASN A 54 -11.14 1.04 8.40
N ASN A 55 -9.99 1.62 8.09
CA ASN A 55 -8.70 0.96 7.93
C ASN A 55 -8.69 -0.19 6.89
N LYS A 56 -9.60 -0.16 5.92
CA LYS A 56 -9.61 -1.14 4.82
C LYS A 56 -8.61 -0.75 3.76
N MET A 57 -7.55 -1.53 3.61
CA MET A 57 -6.49 -1.27 2.64
C MET A 57 -6.91 -1.52 1.19
N PHE A 58 -8.06 -2.13 0.95
CA PHE A 58 -8.64 -2.27 -0.39
C PHE A 58 -8.77 -0.93 -1.13
N VAL A 59 -9.09 0.17 -0.42
CA VAL A 59 -9.19 1.51 -1.01
C VAL A 59 -7.83 1.97 -1.53
N ALA A 60 -6.77 1.73 -0.76
CA ALA A 60 -5.38 2.01 -1.17
C ALA A 60 -4.97 1.17 -2.38
N GLN A 61 -5.24 -0.14 -2.35
CA GLN A 61 -4.93 -1.05 -3.46
C GLN A 61 -5.64 -0.64 -4.75
N LYS A 62 -6.93 -0.26 -4.67
CA LYS A 62 -7.70 0.21 -5.82
C LYS A 62 -7.06 1.45 -6.45
N ASP A 63 -6.73 2.45 -5.64
CA ASP A 63 -6.08 3.68 -6.10
C ASP A 63 -4.69 3.40 -6.73
N LEU A 64 -3.89 2.51 -6.13
CA LEU A 64 -2.62 2.08 -6.69
C LEU A 64 -2.80 1.37 -8.04
N CYS A 65 -3.77 0.46 -8.16
CA CYS A 65 -4.09 -0.22 -9.41
C CYS A 65 -4.55 0.75 -10.51
N GLU A 66 -5.34 1.76 -10.17
CA GLU A 66 -5.77 2.78 -11.13
C GLU A 66 -4.59 3.62 -11.64
N ARG A 67 -3.70 4.05 -10.73
CA ARG A 67 -2.46 4.79 -11.11
C ARG A 67 -1.53 3.93 -11.97
N ALA A 68 -1.29 2.69 -11.54
CA ALA A 68 -0.47 1.75 -12.27
C ALA A 68 -1.06 1.37 -13.63
N SER A 69 -2.39 1.26 -13.74
CA SER A 69 -3.07 1.00 -15.00
C SER A 69 -2.84 2.12 -16.01
N ARG A 70 -2.91 3.39 -15.57
CA ARG A 70 -2.59 4.53 -16.45
C ARG A 70 -1.13 4.48 -16.93
N ALA A 71 -0.19 4.22 -16.02
CA ALA A 71 1.23 4.08 -16.38
C ALA A 71 1.48 2.89 -17.34
N MET A 72 0.81 1.76 -17.10
CA MET A 72 0.86 0.57 -17.94
C MET A 72 0.42 0.86 -19.39
N PHE A 73 -0.73 1.52 -19.56
CA PHE A 73 -1.21 1.83 -20.89
C PHE A 73 -0.34 2.88 -21.61
N ALA A 74 0.22 3.86 -20.88
CA ALA A 74 1.20 4.78 -21.42
C ALA A 74 2.47 4.07 -21.89
N LEU A 75 2.96 3.12 -21.11
CA LEU A 75 4.10 2.27 -21.46
C LEU A 75 3.81 1.45 -22.73
N LEU A 76 2.67 0.74 -22.78
CA LEU A 76 2.29 -0.08 -23.94
C LEU A 76 2.17 0.77 -25.21
N LYS A 77 1.55 1.94 -25.12
CA LYS A 77 1.45 2.88 -26.25
C LYS A 77 2.83 3.25 -26.77
N LYS A 78 3.72 3.69 -25.87
CA LYS A 78 5.08 4.11 -26.22
C LYS A 78 5.92 2.96 -26.76
N SER A 79 5.80 1.78 -26.18
CA SER A 79 6.50 0.58 -26.64
C SER A 79 6.11 0.17 -28.06
N ASN A 80 4.81 0.28 -28.38
CA ASN A 80 4.31 0.00 -29.73
C ASN A 80 4.79 1.05 -30.75
N GLU A 81 4.75 2.36 -30.39
CA GLU A 81 5.26 3.44 -31.24
C GLU A 81 6.76 3.26 -31.58
N LEU A 82 7.55 2.80 -30.62
CA LEU A 82 8.99 2.61 -30.75
C LEU A 82 9.38 1.20 -31.18
N MET A 83 8.42 0.31 -31.42
CA MET A 83 8.64 -1.10 -31.78
C MET A 83 9.63 -1.82 -30.84
N LEU A 84 9.50 -1.60 -29.52
CA LEU A 84 10.43 -2.15 -28.55
C LEU A 84 10.30 -3.68 -28.44
N PRO A 85 11.42 -4.40 -28.25
CA PRO A 85 11.40 -5.84 -28.02
C PRO A 85 10.70 -6.17 -26.70
N VAL A 86 10.09 -7.38 -26.63
CA VAL A 86 9.27 -7.83 -25.50
C VAL A 86 10.05 -7.77 -24.19
N ASP A 87 11.28 -8.22 -24.17
CA ASP A 87 12.13 -8.26 -22.97
C ASP A 87 12.32 -6.86 -22.38
N LEU A 88 12.60 -5.88 -23.25
CA LEU A 88 12.77 -4.50 -22.83
C LEU A 88 11.45 -3.92 -22.28
N VAL A 89 10.32 -4.23 -22.91
CA VAL A 89 9.00 -3.76 -22.44
C VAL A 89 8.66 -4.35 -21.06
N VAL A 90 8.99 -5.62 -20.83
CA VAL A 90 8.82 -6.27 -19.52
C VAL A 90 9.73 -5.65 -18.47
N ASP A 91 10.98 -5.38 -18.79
CA ASP A 91 11.91 -4.71 -17.88
C ASP A 91 11.49 -3.27 -17.55
N LEU A 92 10.95 -2.55 -18.52
CA LEU A 92 10.39 -1.21 -18.28
C LEU A 92 9.18 -1.27 -17.36
N PHE A 93 8.31 -2.28 -17.50
CA PHE A 93 7.19 -2.50 -16.59
C PHE A 93 7.68 -2.73 -15.14
N ASP A 94 8.68 -3.59 -14.98
CA ASP A 94 9.24 -3.91 -13.66
C ASP A 94 9.88 -2.67 -13.00
N LYS A 95 10.41 -1.74 -13.78
CA LYS A 95 11.06 -0.52 -13.28
C LYS A 95 10.09 0.66 -13.11
N THR A 96 8.98 0.72 -13.83
CA THR A 96 8.10 1.90 -13.86
C THR A 96 6.72 1.63 -13.27
N VAL A 97 6.08 0.53 -13.61
CA VAL A 97 4.70 0.22 -13.21
C VAL A 97 4.65 -0.60 -11.93
N LEU A 98 5.52 -1.60 -11.81
CA LEU A 98 5.56 -2.49 -10.64
C LEU A 98 5.85 -1.74 -9.32
N PRO A 99 6.73 -0.72 -9.26
CA PRO A 99 6.91 0.08 -8.05
C PRO A 99 5.66 0.85 -7.63
N ILE A 100 4.83 1.31 -8.58
CA ILE A 100 3.54 1.94 -8.27
C ILE A 100 2.59 0.91 -7.64
N LEU A 101 2.49 -0.29 -8.24
CA LEU A 101 1.65 -1.38 -7.74
C LEU A 101 2.02 -1.86 -6.35
N THR A 102 3.31 -1.86 -6.04
CA THR A 102 3.84 -2.39 -4.77
C THR A 102 4.16 -1.30 -3.75
N TYR A 103 3.75 -0.04 -4.02
CA TYR A 103 4.03 1.07 -3.11
C TYR A 103 3.37 0.86 -1.75
N GLY A 104 4.18 0.87 -0.68
CA GLY A 104 3.72 0.66 0.69
C GLY A 104 3.14 -0.73 0.98
N CYS A 105 3.44 -1.72 0.14
CA CYS A 105 2.91 -3.09 0.29
C CYS A 105 3.30 -3.76 1.60
N GLU A 106 4.31 -3.28 2.27
CA GLU A 106 4.71 -3.70 3.61
C GLU A 106 3.59 -3.52 4.63
N VAL A 107 2.70 -2.54 4.40
CA VAL A 107 1.57 -2.22 5.28
C VAL A 107 0.31 -2.96 4.87
N TRP A 108 -0.01 -3.01 3.57
CA TRP A 108 -1.28 -3.51 3.07
C TRP A 108 -1.22 -4.91 2.42
N GLY A 109 -0.02 -5.44 2.19
CA GLY A 109 0.16 -6.69 1.43
C GLY A 109 -0.36 -7.96 2.13
N HIS A 110 -0.81 -7.87 3.38
CA HIS A 110 -1.46 -8.97 4.11
C HIS A 110 -2.93 -9.18 3.70
N GLU A 111 -3.55 -8.18 3.08
CA GLU A 111 -4.89 -8.28 2.51
C GLU A 111 -4.84 -8.93 1.11
N MET A 112 -6.04 -9.13 0.50
CA MET A 112 -6.16 -9.75 -0.81
C MET A 112 -5.46 -8.93 -1.90
N VAL A 113 -4.41 -9.47 -2.50
CA VAL A 113 -3.61 -8.83 -3.55
C VAL A 113 -4.04 -9.24 -4.97
N GLU A 114 -5.24 -9.78 -5.13
CA GLU A 114 -5.72 -10.28 -6.42
C GLU A 114 -5.76 -9.22 -7.51
N ALA A 115 -6.21 -7.99 -7.18
CA ALA A 115 -6.31 -6.91 -8.15
C ALA A 115 -4.93 -6.55 -8.74
N VAL A 116 -3.90 -6.53 -7.88
CA VAL A 116 -2.51 -6.25 -8.25
C VAL A 116 -1.96 -7.35 -9.17
N THR A 117 -2.21 -8.61 -8.82
CA THR A 117 -1.78 -9.76 -9.63
C THR A 117 -2.50 -9.81 -10.97
N LYS A 118 -3.81 -9.51 -10.98
CA LYS A 118 -4.59 -9.44 -12.22
C LYS A 118 -4.06 -8.36 -13.17
N LEU A 119 -3.61 -7.21 -12.66
CA LEU A 119 -3.06 -6.15 -13.50
C LEU A 119 -1.70 -6.57 -14.10
N GLN A 120 -0.81 -7.18 -13.33
CA GLN A 120 0.45 -7.73 -13.84
C GLN A 120 0.20 -8.77 -14.93
N LEU A 121 -0.69 -9.71 -14.69
CA LEU A 121 -1.03 -10.76 -15.65
C LEU A 121 -1.65 -10.19 -16.94
N LYS A 122 -2.52 -9.18 -16.80
CA LYS A 122 -3.10 -8.45 -17.93
C LYS A 122 -2.01 -7.82 -18.79
N PHE A 123 -1.04 -7.15 -18.18
CA PHE A 123 0.10 -6.58 -18.90
C PHE A 123 0.87 -7.62 -19.69
N TYR A 124 1.26 -8.73 -19.06
CA TYR A 124 2.04 -9.78 -19.71
C TYR A 124 1.28 -10.42 -20.89
N LYS A 125 -0.03 -10.65 -20.73
CA LYS A 125 -0.86 -11.15 -21.84
C LYS A 125 -0.92 -10.18 -23.02
N PHE A 126 -0.99 -8.86 -22.75
CA PHE A 126 -0.93 -7.86 -23.80
C PHE A 126 0.40 -7.87 -24.56
N VAL A 127 1.50 -7.87 -23.83
CA VAL A 127 2.85 -7.84 -24.42
C VAL A 127 3.12 -9.08 -25.27
N LEU A 128 2.70 -10.26 -24.78
CA LEU A 128 2.83 -11.54 -25.49
C LEU A 128 1.73 -11.77 -26.54
N LYS A 129 0.79 -10.83 -26.73
CA LYS A 129 -0.36 -10.94 -27.63
C LYS A 129 -1.19 -12.21 -27.41
N LEU A 130 -1.33 -12.62 -26.15
CA LEU A 130 -2.06 -13.83 -25.74
C LEU A 130 -3.54 -13.52 -25.48
N ARG A 131 -4.38 -14.56 -25.60
CA ARG A 131 -5.80 -14.49 -25.21
C ARG A 131 -5.91 -14.33 -23.70
N LEU A 132 -6.96 -13.64 -23.23
CA LEU A 132 -7.24 -13.48 -21.81
C LEU A 132 -7.48 -14.81 -21.08
N SER A 133 -7.96 -15.83 -21.80
CA SER A 133 -8.18 -17.20 -21.30
C SER A 133 -6.91 -18.02 -21.08
N THR A 134 -5.74 -17.58 -21.58
CA THR A 134 -4.49 -18.29 -21.42
C THR A 134 -4.16 -18.50 -19.94
N PRO A 135 -3.81 -19.74 -19.50
CA PRO A 135 -3.47 -20.00 -18.10
C PRO A 135 -2.30 -19.15 -17.61
N SER A 136 -2.43 -18.62 -16.38
CA SER A 136 -1.44 -17.72 -15.80
C SER A 136 -0.05 -18.37 -15.66
N VAL A 137 -0.01 -19.67 -15.34
CA VAL A 137 1.25 -20.42 -15.18
C VAL A 137 2.08 -20.39 -16.46
N MET A 138 1.43 -20.56 -17.62
CA MET A 138 2.10 -20.51 -18.92
C MET A 138 2.67 -19.13 -19.22
N VAL A 139 1.92 -18.07 -18.88
CA VAL A 139 2.36 -16.67 -19.09
C VAL A 139 3.59 -16.34 -18.26
N PHE A 140 3.58 -16.74 -16.98
CA PHE A 140 4.72 -16.52 -16.08
C PHE A 140 5.92 -17.37 -16.47
N GLY A 141 5.69 -18.64 -16.88
CA GLY A 141 6.75 -19.54 -17.32
C GLY A 141 7.46 -19.05 -18.59
N GLU A 142 6.70 -18.55 -19.58
CA GLU A 142 7.24 -17.99 -20.82
C GLU A 142 8.18 -16.81 -20.58
N LEU A 143 7.81 -15.93 -19.66
CA LEU A 143 8.60 -14.73 -19.33
C LEU A 143 9.69 -14.99 -18.27
N GLY A 144 9.74 -16.17 -17.65
CA GLY A 144 10.63 -16.43 -16.52
C GLY A 144 10.37 -15.51 -15.32
N LYS A 145 9.13 -15.03 -15.15
CA LYS A 145 8.75 -14.07 -14.09
C LYS A 145 7.89 -14.73 -13.02
N PHE A 146 7.89 -14.14 -11.84
CA PHE A 146 7.04 -14.57 -10.73
C PHE A 146 5.82 -13.64 -10.56
N PRO A 147 4.71 -14.15 -10.01
CA PRO A 147 3.61 -13.29 -9.58
C PRO A 147 4.09 -12.23 -8.61
N VAL A 148 3.56 -11.02 -8.72
CA VAL A 148 3.90 -9.88 -7.85
C VAL A 148 3.67 -10.17 -6.36
N THR A 149 2.77 -11.11 -6.04
CA THR A 149 2.53 -11.58 -4.67
C THR A 149 3.79 -12.10 -3.99
N VAL A 150 4.71 -12.71 -4.73
CA VAL A 150 6.00 -13.19 -4.19
C VAL A 150 6.84 -12.01 -3.72
N SER A 151 6.97 -10.98 -4.54
CA SER A 151 7.71 -9.75 -4.19
C SER A 151 7.06 -9.01 -3.02
N ILE A 152 5.72 -8.93 -2.99
CA ILE A 152 4.98 -8.31 -1.88
C ILE A 152 5.27 -9.05 -0.57
N LYS A 153 5.12 -10.38 -0.56
CA LYS A 153 5.39 -11.20 0.63
C LYS A 153 6.84 -11.09 1.10
N ALA A 154 7.80 -11.10 0.16
CA ALA A 154 9.22 -10.93 0.49
C ALA A 154 9.50 -9.57 1.13
N ARG A 155 8.90 -8.48 0.61
CA ARG A 155 9.04 -7.13 1.20
C ARG A 155 8.40 -7.03 2.58
N MET A 156 7.21 -7.60 2.76
CA MET A 156 6.55 -7.67 4.07
C MET A 156 7.40 -8.40 5.10
N LEU A 157 7.94 -9.58 4.72
CA LEU A 157 8.81 -10.36 5.61
C LEU A 157 10.09 -9.59 5.96
N SER A 158 10.74 -8.96 4.96
CA SER A 158 11.91 -8.12 5.18
C SER A 158 11.62 -6.95 6.12
N PHE A 159 10.45 -6.32 5.97
CA PHE A 159 10.04 -5.23 6.86
C PHE A 159 9.79 -5.73 8.28
N TRP A 160 9.09 -6.87 8.44
CA TRP A 160 8.87 -7.50 9.73
C TRP A 160 10.18 -7.88 10.42
N MET A 161 11.13 -8.47 9.71
CA MET A 161 12.46 -8.78 10.25
C MET A 161 13.18 -7.52 10.73
N LYS A 162 13.08 -6.41 9.99
CA LYS A 162 13.63 -5.10 10.43
C LYS A 162 12.94 -4.59 11.69
N LEU A 163 11.61 -4.76 11.83
CA LEU A 163 10.89 -4.38 13.05
C LEU A 163 11.31 -5.21 14.25
N CYS A 164 11.60 -6.50 14.07
CA CYS A 164 12.01 -7.40 15.14
C CYS A 164 13.49 -7.26 15.53
N SER A 165 14.29 -6.57 14.72
CA SER A 165 15.73 -6.46 14.94
C SER A 165 16.07 -5.60 16.17
N PRO A 166 16.89 -6.10 17.12
CA PRO A 166 17.34 -5.35 18.28
C PRO A 166 18.06 -4.04 17.93
N LEU A 167 18.70 -3.97 16.75
CA LEU A 167 19.37 -2.77 16.25
C LEU A 167 18.41 -1.57 16.04
N ASN A 168 17.12 -1.83 15.97
CA ASN A 168 16.08 -0.82 15.81
C ASN A 168 15.35 -0.48 17.12
N SER A 169 15.84 -0.92 18.27
CA SER A 169 15.19 -0.77 19.59
C SER A 169 14.79 0.67 19.94
N ASN A 170 15.54 1.65 19.47
CA ASN A 170 15.28 3.08 19.69
C ASN A 170 14.27 3.69 18.70
N LYS A 171 13.85 2.93 17.68
CA LYS A 171 12.88 3.46 16.70
C LYS A 171 11.45 3.32 17.21
N LEU A 172 10.65 4.36 17.04
CA LEU A 172 9.23 4.38 17.41
C LEU A 172 8.48 3.16 16.86
N SER A 173 8.75 2.75 15.62
CA SER A 173 8.13 1.59 14.99
C SER A 173 8.35 0.28 15.77
N PHE A 174 9.55 0.08 16.31
CA PHE A 174 9.87 -1.08 17.15
C PHE A 174 9.14 -1.03 18.48
N VAL A 175 9.10 0.14 19.12
CA VAL A 175 8.39 0.34 20.39
C VAL A 175 6.90 0.06 20.22
N VAL A 176 6.27 0.64 19.18
CA VAL A 176 4.85 0.41 18.87
C VAL A 176 4.59 -1.07 18.57
N TYR A 177 5.45 -1.73 17.79
CA TYR A 177 5.33 -3.16 17.49
C TYR A 177 5.37 -4.01 18.77
N LYS A 178 6.31 -3.75 19.68
CA LYS A 178 6.36 -4.43 20.99
C LYS A 178 5.11 -4.21 21.83
N CYS A 179 4.61 -2.98 21.89
CA CYS A 179 3.38 -2.67 22.60
C CYS A 179 2.19 -3.46 22.04
N LEU A 180 2.04 -3.52 20.70
CA LEU A 180 0.97 -4.27 20.03
C LEU A 180 1.09 -5.78 20.28
N LEU A 181 2.30 -6.33 20.26
CA LEU A 181 2.54 -7.73 20.60
C LEU A 181 2.12 -8.06 22.04
N ASN A 182 2.50 -7.23 23.00
CA ASN A 182 2.12 -7.41 24.39
C ASN A 182 0.59 -7.35 24.58
N LEU A 183 -0.08 -6.40 23.95
CA LEU A 183 -1.56 -6.30 23.96
C LEU A 183 -2.20 -7.57 23.38
N TYR A 184 -1.71 -8.04 22.23
CA TYR A 184 -2.23 -9.23 21.57
C TYR A 184 -2.11 -10.48 22.45
N PHE A 185 -0.97 -10.69 23.13
CA PHE A 185 -0.79 -11.82 24.04
C PHE A 185 -1.62 -11.67 25.32
N THR A 186 -1.76 -10.47 25.85
CA THR A 186 -2.57 -10.21 27.04
C THR A 186 -4.06 -10.50 26.79
N ASP A 187 -4.59 -10.07 25.65
CA ASP A 187 -5.98 -10.35 25.28
C ASP A 187 -6.24 -11.83 25.00
N ARG A 188 -5.27 -12.55 24.42
CA ARG A 188 -5.37 -14.01 24.23
C ARG A 188 -5.39 -14.77 25.56
N HIS A 189 -4.63 -14.32 26.54
CA HIS A 189 -4.67 -14.92 27.89
C HIS A 189 -6.02 -14.69 28.57
N LYS A 190 -6.59 -13.48 28.48
CA LYS A 190 -7.93 -13.20 29.04
C LYS A 190 -9.03 -14.06 28.44
N ASN A 191 -9.01 -14.28 27.12
CA ASN A 191 -10.02 -15.09 26.43
C ASN A 191 -9.88 -16.63 26.67
N ARG A 192 -8.72 -17.11 27.15
CA ARG A 192 -8.54 -18.52 27.53
C ARG A 192 -9.09 -18.87 28.92
N PHE A 193 -9.31 -17.89 29.77
CA PHE A 193 -9.87 -18.09 31.12
C PHE A 193 -11.38 -17.86 31.16
N LEU A 194 -12.01 -17.49 30.02
CA LEU A 194 -13.47 -17.27 29.94
C LEU A 194 -14.19 -18.33 29.06
N SER A 195 -13.48 -19.33 28.58
CA SER A 195 -13.99 -20.53 27.89
C SER A 195 -13.78 -21.76 28.78
#